data_88ca9a795d1321d3f20316dbca599969
#
_entry.id   88ca9a795d1321d3f20316dbca599969
#
_cell.length_a   1.000
_cell.length_b   1.000
_cell.length_c   1.000
_cell.angle_alpha   90.00
_cell.angle_beta   90.00
_cell.angle_gamma   90.00
#
_symmetry.space_group_name_H-M   'P 1'
#
loop_
_entity.id
_entity.type
_entity.pdbx_description
1 polymer ?
#
loop_
_entity_poly.entity_id
_entity_poly.type
_entity_poly.pdbx_seq_one_letter_code
_entity_poly.pdbx_strand_id
1 'polypeptide(L)'
;MSNKPSHPKNFVYPENTAGSKAAMSHAPRVKPVKKPAKRKILKAKKNNYLKFTDVPRSFREKIGYELADYSVALGYAEDAKATKFEIFGSGVLVRKGNRFGVLTAHHCVHKLRLGSFDSDTLFLVLKRCHRVVLPPIILVKHALAIPKANKEPDLAFIEILPSPQLGSIRAIASFWPLDETHFNISKGFVGIEKPFTVIGFPGAYHQTNIEGNTTHKIIKHTAFFYAIGQDSIRERDGWDYIEANNRYGGKNELPKSFEGVSGGPVWGLQISRDETNGELSLKTFSLIGIAFLQIRISKQELRVRAHFIKSIYDLAWRSLG
;
A
#
# COMPACT_ATOMS: atom_id res chain seq x y z
N MET A 1 -50.10 1.77 16.04
CA MET A 1 -49.89 3.13 15.53
C MET A 1 -48.50 3.15 14.90
N SER A 2 -48.43 3.13 13.58
CA SER A 2 -47.18 3.00 12.80
C SER A 2 -46.82 4.36 12.26
N ASN A 3 -45.67 4.88 12.66
CA ASN A 3 -45.11 6.09 12.08
C ASN A 3 -44.12 5.70 10.96
N LYS A 4 -44.46 6.04 9.71
CA LYS A 4 -43.56 6.00 8.56
C LYS A 4 -42.70 7.29 8.53
N PRO A 5 -41.40 7.21 8.24
CA PRO A 5 -40.60 8.41 7.98
C PRO A 5 -40.79 8.92 6.54
N SER A 6 -40.92 10.22 6.41
CA SER A 6 -41.09 10.97 5.16
C SER A 6 -39.77 11.11 4.38
N HIS A 7 -39.87 10.94 3.05
CA HIS A 7 -38.79 11.21 2.09
C HIS A 7 -38.44 12.73 1.97
N PRO A 8 -37.17 13.09 1.82
CA PRO A 8 -36.80 14.48 1.49
C PRO A 8 -36.95 14.75 -0.02
N LYS A 9 -37.41 15.97 -0.28
CA LYS A 9 -37.78 16.55 -1.58
C LYS A 9 -36.56 16.79 -2.48
N ASN A 10 -36.78 16.57 -3.79
CA ASN A 10 -35.88 16.89 -4.89
C ASN A 10 -35.48 18.38 -4.92
N PHE A 11 -34.18 18.66 -4.99
CA PHE A 11 -33.64 19.98 -5.33
C PHE A 11 -33.46 20.09 -6.84
N VAL A 12 -34.12 21.08 -7.43
CA VAL A 12 -33.99 21.47 -8.84
C VAL A 12 -32.93 22.56 -8.94
N TYR A 13 -31.95 22.38 -9.84
CA TYR A 13 -30.96 23.43 -10.16
C TYR A 13 -31.50 24.31 -11.28
N PRO A 14 -31.32 25.66 -11.23
CA PRO A 14 -31.72 26.56 -12.33
C PRO A 14 -30.69 26.53 -13.47
N GLU A 15 -31.22 26.44 -14.69
CA GLU A 15 -30.47 26.66 -15.93
C GLU A 15 -30.12 28.15 -16.09
N ASN A 16 -28.85 28.45 -16.29
CA ASN A 16 -28.40 29.78 -16.69
C ASN A 16 -28.18 29.84 -18.21
N THR A 17 -29.14 30.38 -18.91
CA THR A 17 -29.00 30.88 -20.27
C THR A 17 -28.59 32.34 -20.24
N ALA A 18 -27.38 32.66 -20.72
CA ALA A 18 -27.04 34.02 -21.14
C ALA A 18 -26.05 33.96 -22.30
N GLY A 19 -26.55 34.27 -23.48
CA GLY A 19 -25.74 34.46 -24.67
C GLY A 19 -24.96 35.76 -24.60
N SER A 20 -23.71 35.73 -25.00
CA SER A 20 -22.90 36.92 -25.26
C SER A 20 -22.15 36.70 -26.57
N LYS A 21 -22.58 37.46 -27.59
CA LYS A 21 -21.86 37.67 -28.86
C LYS A 21 -20.65 38.54 -28.55
N ALA A 22 -19.44 38.02 -28.77
CA ALA A 22 -18.22 38.82 -28.74
C ALA A 22 -17.53 38.77 -30.11
N ALA A 23 -17.04 39.93 -30.49
CA ALA A 23 -16.52 40.34 -31.76
C ALA A 23 -15.31 39.58 -32.28
N MET A 24 -15.23 39.37 -33.61
CA MET A 24 -14.06 38.91 -34.32
C MET A 24 -12.92 39.91 -34.21
N SER A 25 -11.82 39.58 -33.58
CA SER A 25 -10.55 40.28 -33.63
C SER A 25 -9.57 39.52 -34.49
N HIS A 26 -8.91 40.26 -35.40
CA HIS A 26 -7.92 39.74 -36.36
C HIS A 26 -6.76 39.03 -35.65
N ALA A 27 -6.53 37.75 -35.99
CA ALA A 27 -5.39 37.01 -35.51
C ALA A 27 -4.09 37.43 -36.26
N PRO A 28 -2.98 37.65 -35.57
CA PRO A 28 -1.70 37.93 -36.22
C PRO A 28 -1.13 36.68 -36.92
N ARG A 29 -0.61 36.88 -38.12
CA ARG A 29 0.07 35.85 -38.98
C ARG A 29 1.25 35.23 -38.22
N VAL A 30 1.12 33.97 -37.82
CA VAL A 30 2.19 33.17 -37.18
C VAL A 30 3.22 32.76 -38.27
N LYS A 31 4.48 33.14 -38.07
CA LYS A 31 5.61 32.68 -38.93
C LYS A 31 5.78 31.17 -38.75
N PRO A 32 6.15 30.42 -39.82
CA PRO A 32 6.33 28.99 -39.76
C PRO A 32 7.46 28.60 -38.80
N VAL A 33 7.16 27.80 -37.81
CA VAL A 33 8.10 27.25 -36.85
C VAL A 33 9.04 26.27 -37.56
N LYS A 34 10.35 26.53 -37.50
CA LYS A 34 11.38 25.62 -38.02
C LYS A 34 11.21 24.24 -37.38
N LYS A 35 11.10 23.18 -38.23
CA LYS A 35 11.04 21.79 -37.76
C LYS A 35 12.19 21.47 -36.82
N PRO A 36 11.96 20.90 -35.67
CA PRO A 36 13.03 20.55 -34.73
C PRO A 36 13.97 19.52 -35.37
N ALA A 37 15.28 19.78 -35.23
CA ALA A 37 16.32 18.87 -35.70
C ALA A 37 16.09 17.46 -35.11
N LYS A 38 16.18 16.43 -35.97
CA LYS A 38 16.08 15.03 -35.58
C LYS A 38 17.07 14.74 -34.45
N ARG A 39 16.60 14.62 -33.22
CA ARG A 39 17.40 14.13 -32.10
C ARG A 39 17.94 12.75 -32.47
N LYS A 40 19.28 12.62 -32.54
CA LYS A 40 19.95 11.32 -32.59
C LYS A 40 19.50 10.53 -31.37
N ILE A 41 18.71 9.49 -31.60
CA ILE A 41 18.36 8.50 -30.57
C ILE A 41 19.68 7.82 -30.23
N LEU A 42 20.30 8.20 -29.12
CA LEU A 42 21.40 7.46 -28.52
C LEU A 42 20.87 6.03 -28.32
N LYS A 43 21.46 5.06 -29.01
CA LYS A 43 21.19 3.64 -28.81
C LYS A 43 21.36 3.36 -27.30
N ALA A 44 20.25 3.16 -26.61
CA ALA A 44 20.28 2.79 -25.19
C ALA A 44 21.21 1.57 -25.06
N LYS A 45 22.24 1.69 -24.22
CA LYS A 45 23.03 0.54 -23.79
C LYS A 45 22.01 -0.53 -23.39
N LYS A 46 22.16 -1.77 -23.90
CA LYS A 46 21.37 -2.94 -23.44
C LYS A 46 21.58 -3.02 -21.93
N ASN A 47 20.68 -2.40 -21.19
CA ASN A 47 20.68 -2.52 -19.75
C ASN A 47 20.31 -3.95 -19.46
N ASN A 48 21.18 -4.68 -18.77
CA ASN A 48 20.95 -6.03 -18.28
C ASN A 48 19.95 -5.98 -17.11
N TYR A 49 18.74 -5.45 -17.36
CA TYR A 49 17.68 -5.47 -16.38
C TYR A 49 17.18 -6.90 -16.23
N LEU A 50 17.24 -7.40 -15.02
CA LEU A 50 16.63 -8.67 -14.64
C LEU A 50 15.13 -8.55 -14.90
N LYS A 51 14.63 -9.28 -15.92
CA LYS A 51 13.19 -9.45 -16.03
C LYS A 51 12.74 -10.19 -14.80
N PHE A 52 11.71 -9.68 -14.17
CA PHE A 52 11.23 -10.22 -12.89
C PHE A 52 10.85 -11.70 -12.99
N THR A 53 10.40 -12.17 -14.17
CA THR A 53 10.17 -13.59 -14.49
C THR A 53 11.41 -14.47 -14.30
N ASP A 54 12.61 -13.87 -14.37
CA ASP A 54 13.87 -14.58 -14.32
C ASP A 54 14.44 -14.67 -12.88
N VAL A 55 13.75 -14.07 -11.91
CA VAL A 55 14.13 -14.12 -10.50
C VAL A 55 13.66 -15.46 -9.89
N PRO A 56 14.56 -16.33 -9.39
CA PRO A 56 14.20 -17.61 -8.81
C PRO A 56 13.19 -17.46 -7.67
N ARG A 57 12.28 -18.43 -7.56
CA ARG A 57 11.26 -18.44 -6.50
C ARG A 57 11.90 -18.41 -5.11
N SER A 58 12.95 -19.19 -4.88
CA SER A 58 13.68 -19.22 -3.60
C SER A 58 14.23 -17.84 -3.21
N PHE A 59 14.75 -17.09 -4.17
CA PHE A 59 15.25 -15.74 -3.91
C PHE A 59 14.11 -14.77 -3.57
N ARG A 60 12.96 -14.88 -4.26
CA ARG A 60 11.76 -14.08 -3.93
C ARG A 60 11.24 -14.38 -2.52
N GLU A 61 11.20 -15.66 -2.15
CA GLU A 61 10.79 -16.09 -0.81
C GLU A 61 11.75 -15.55 0.27
N LYS A 62 13.06 -15.55 0.02
CA LYS A 62 14.07 -14.96 0.91
C LYS A 62 13.83 -13.46 1.10
N ILE A 63 13.63 -12.69 0.03
CA ILE A 63 13.30 -11.27 0.12
C ILE A 63 12.01 -11.05 0.93
N GLY A 64 10.94 -11.78 0.62
CA GLY A 64 9.69 -11.70 1.35
C GLY A 64 9.86 -11.96 2.84
N TYR A 65 10.73 -12.91 3.19
CA TYR A 65 11.04 -13.23 4.59
C TYR A 65 11.82 -12.11 5.30
N GLU A 66 12.80 -11.49 4.64
CA GLU A 66 13.55 -10.35 5.19
C GLU A 66 12.64 -9.13 5.44
N LEU A 67 11.78 -8.81 4.46
CA LEU A 67 10.88 -7.67 4.54
C LEU A 67 9.71 -7.88 5.52
N ALA A 68 9.42 -9.13 5.88
CA ALA A 68 8.40 -9.47 6.86
C ALA A 68 8.70 -8.93 8.27
N ASP A 69 9.95 -8.55 8.56
CA ASP A 69 10.32 -7.93 9.84
C ASP A 69 9.63 -6.58 10.08
N TYR A 70 9.19 -5.93 9.00
CA TYR A 70 8.50 -4.65 9.03
C TYR A 70 6.99 -4.76 8.80
N SER A 71 6.49 -5.95 8.40
CA SER A 71 5.13 -6.13 7.94
C SER A 71 4.27 -6.78 9.00
N VAL A 72 3.00 -6.36 9.10
CA VAL A 72 2.04 -6.91 10.04
C VAL A 72 0.71 -7.20 9.37
N ALA A 73 0.02 -8.28 9.82
CA ALA A 73 -1.40 -8.43 9.58
C ALA A 73 -2.18 -7.70 10.69
N LEU A 74 -3.23 -7.01 10.29
CA LEU A 74 -4.15 -6.30 11.16
C LEU A 74 -5.43 -7.10 11.33
N GLY A 75 -5.82 -7.35 12.55
CA GLY A 75 -7.06 -8.03 12.89
C GLY A 75 -7.69 -7.46 14.15
N TYR A 76 -8.89 -7.89 14.42
CA TYR A 76 -9.54 -7.69 15.72
C TYR A 76 -9.77 -9.05 16.39
N ALA A 77 -9.67 -9.05 17.70
CA ALA A 77 -9.98 -10.21 18.51
C ALA A 77 -11.44 -10.13 18.95
N GLU A 78 -12.18 -11.23 18.76
CA GLU A 78 -13.56 -11.35 19.21
C GLU A 78 -13.67 -11.60 20.72
N ASP A 79 -12.55 -12.01 21.33
CA ASP A 79 -12.45 -12.27 22.77
C ASP A 79 -11.13 -11.76 23.35
N ALA A 80 -11.11 -11.52 24.66
CA ALA A 80 -9.93 -11.02 25.38
C ALA A 80 -8.71 -11.97 25.29
N LYS A 81 -8.92 -13.25 24.99
CA LYS A 81 -7.85 -14.26 24.83
C LYS A 81 -7.38 -14.38 23.38
N ALA A 82 -8.00 -13.64 22.45
CA ALA A 82 -7.73 -13.70 21.01
C ALA A 82 -7.80 -15.13 20.44
N THR A 83 -8.70 -15.96 20.99
CA THR A 83 -8.93 -17.32 20.49
C THR A 83 -9.68 -17.29 19.18
N LYS A 84 -10.56 -16.29 19.01
CA LYS A 84 -11.24 -15.96 17.75
C LYS A 84 -10.78 -14.59 17.29
N PHE A 85 -10.33 -14.53 16.05
CA PHE A 85 -9.86 -13.26 15.45
C PHE A 85 -10.12 -13.24 13.95
N GLU A 86 -10.31 -12.04 13.43
CA GLU A 86 -10.43 -11.80 11.99
C GLU A 86 -9.33 -10.87 11.51
N ILE A 87 -8.70 -11.22 10.38
CA ILE A 87 -7.73 -10.36 9.70
C ILE A 87 -8.47 -9.55 8.64
N PHE A 88 -8.34 -8.24 8.70
CA PHE A 88 -9.03 -7.30 7.81
C PHE A 88 -8.08 -6.47 6.94
N GLY A 89 -6.78 -6.52 7.18
CA GLY A 89 -5.81 -5.75 6.41
C GLY A 89 -4.37 -6.06 6.77
N SER A 90 -3.49 -5.29 6.17
CA SER A 90 -2.05 -5.31 6.38
C SER A 90 -1.55 -3.96 6.86
N GLY A 91 -0.32 -3.91 7.32
CA GLY A 91 0.34 -2.68 7.71
C GLY A 91 1.85 -2.81 7.67
N VAL A 92 2.53 -1.70 7.84
CA VAL A 92 3.97 -1.63 8.05
C VAL A 92 4.27 -0.97 9.38
N LEU A 93 5.16 -1.57 10.14
CA LEU A 93 5.70 -0.98 11.36
C LEU A 93 6.61 0.19 10.99
N VAL A 94 6.28 1.38 11.48
CA VAL A 94 7.04 2.61 11.20
C VAL A 94 7.31 3.40 12.47
N ARG A 95 8.38 4.21 12.42
CA ARG A 95 8.61 5.27 13.40
C ARG A 95 8.72 6.63 12.72
N LYS A 96 8.07 7.64 13.29
CA LYS A 96 8.18 9.05 12.90
C LYS A 96 8.59 9.86 14.13
N GLY A 97 9.85 10.30 14.17
CA GLY A 97 10.43 10.85 15.40
C GLY A 97 10.37 9.81 16.54
N ASN A 98 9.71 10.17 17.64
CA ASN A 98 9.51 9.32 18.81
C ASN A 98 8.20 8.51 18.76
N ARG A 99 7.40 8.65 17.72
CA ARG A 99 6.13 7.92 17.56
C ARG A 99 6.39 6.60 16.86
N PHE A 100 5.91 5.51 17.42
CA PHE A 100 5.97 4.15 16.89
C PHE A 100 4.56 3.67 16.58
N GLY A 101 4.38 2.96 15.48
CA GLY A 101 3.05 2.47 15.14
C GLY A 101 2.99 1.73 13.81
N VAL A 102 1.77 1.56 13.33
CA VAL A 102 1.46 0.90 12.07
C VAL A 102 0.93 1.91 11.08
N LEU A 103 1.61 2.07 9.94
CA LEU A 103 1.09 2.81 8.80
C LEU A 103 0.29 1.83 7.93
N THR A 104 -0.94 2.21 7.58
CA THR A 104 -1.91 1.35 6.88
C THR A 104 -2.90 2.18 6.07
N ALA A 105 -3.80 1.52 5.33
CA ALA A 105 -4.92 2.20 4.66
C ALA A 105 -5.97 2.68 5.70
N HIS A 106 -6.54 3.85 5.47
CA HIS A 106 -7.54 4.44 6.38
C HIS A 106 -8.78 3.54 6.54
N HIS A 107 -9.26 2.92 5.45
CA HIS A 107 -10.42 2.04 5.53
C HIS A 107 -10.18 0.81 6.42
N CYS A 108 -8.93 0.38 6.61
CA CYS A 108 -8.60 -0.68 7.57
C CYS A 108 -8.86 -0.20 9.01
N VAL A 109 -8.49 1.05 9.34
CA VAL A 109 -8.77 1.63 10.66
C VAL A 109 -10.27 1.86 10.86
N HIS A 110 -11.00 2.22 9.81
CA HIS A 110 -12.44 2.40 9.87
C HIS A 110 -13.17 1.10 10.18
N LYS A 111 -12.72 -0.04 9.68
CA LYS A 111 -13.26 -1.37 10.02
C LYS A 111 -13.13 -1.68 11.52
N LEU A 112 -12.08 -1.19 12.19
CA LEU A 112 -11.93 -1.31 13.65
C LEU A 112 -13.02 -0.59 14.45
N ARG A 113 -13.67 0.43 13.87
CA ARG A 113 -14.74 1.20 14.53
C ARG A 113 -16.13 0.61 14.28
N LEU A 114 -16.29 -0.11 13.16
CA LEU A 114 -17.57 -0.68 12.73
C LEU A 114 -17.76 -2.12 13.20
N GLY A 115 -16.72 -2.73 13.77
CA GLY A 115 -16.83 -4.05 14.38
C GLY A 115 -17.90 -4.02 15.48
N SER A 116 -18.88 -4.91 15.40
CA SER A 116 -19.98 -5.09 16.38
C SER A 116 -19.48 -5.58 17.75
N PHE A 117 -18.18 -5.43 18.02
CA PHE A 117 -17.55 -5.90 19.24
C PHE A 117 -17.19 -4.72 20.12
N ASP A 118 -17.60 -4.80 21.38
CA ASP A 118 -17.32 -3.81 22.43
C ASP A 118 -15.82 -3.62 22.73
N SER A 119 -14.95 -4.43 22.15
CA SER A 119 -13.50 -4.31 22.28
C SER A 119 -12.85 -3.82 20.99
N ASP A 120 -12.49 -2.56 20.95
CA ASP A 120 -11.57 -1.95 19.95
C ASP A 120 -10.15 -2.55 19.98
N THR A 121 -10.03 -3.79 20.42
CA THR A 121 -8.75 -4.47 20.63
C THR A 121 -8.11 -4.83 19.29
N LEU A 122 -7.03 -4.16 18.97
CA LEU A 122 -6.24 -4.46 17.79
C LEU A 122 -5.40 -5.70 18.02
N PHE A 123 -5.38 -6.54 17.02
CA PHE A 123 -4.56 -7.74 17.01
C PHE A 123 -3.54 -7.65 15.88
N LEU A 124 -2.27 -7.80 16.22
CA LEU A 124 -1.17 -7.84 15.24
C LEU A 124 -0.63 -9.26 15.07
N VAL A 125 -0.46 -9.69 13.83
CA VAL A 125 0.34 -10.87 13.50
C VAL A 125 1.64 -10.42 12.86
N LEU A 126 2.72 -10.68 13.54
CA LEU A 126 4.08 -10.36 13.14
C LEU A 126 4.73 -11.56 12.44
N LYS A 127 5.96 -11.39 11.96
CA LYS A 127 6.80 -12.47 11.43
C LYS A 127 6.78 -13.70 12.35
N ARG A 128 6.83 -14.89 11.77
CA ARG A 128 6.77 -16.20 12.47
C ARG A 128 5.49 -16.41 13.28
N CYS A 129 4.39 -15.77 12.86
CA CYS A 129 3.10 -15.87 13.53
C CYS A 129 3.11 -15.41 15.01
N HIS A 130 4.07 -14.58 15.41
CA HIS A 130 4.00 -13.92 16.70
C HIS A 130 2.76 -13.03 16.77
N ARG A 131 1.99 -13.19 17.83
CA ARG A 131 0.73 -12.47 18.02
C ARG A 131 0.87 -11.46 19.15
N VAL A 132 0.40 -10.25 18.91
CA VAL A 132 0.38 -9.20 19.93
C VAL A 132 -1.01 -8.60 19.98
N VAL A 133 -1.61 -8.61 21.15
CA VAL A 133 -2.90 -7.98 21.42
C VAL A 133 -2.64 -6.59 21.99
N LEU A 134 -3.23 -5.58 21.37
CA LEU A 134 -3.08 -4.18 21.72
C LEU A 134 -4.42 -3.63 22.23
N PRO A 135 -4.57 -3.41 23.55
CA PRO A 135 -5.78 -2.81 24.10
C PRO A 135 -5.96 -1.36 23.60
N PRO A 136 -7.20 -0.87 23.49
CA PRO A 136 -7.49 0.47 22.93
C PRO A 136 -6.77 1.60 23.67
N ILE A 137 -6.56 1.46 24.97
CA ILE A 137 -5.95 2.51 25.82
C ILE A 137 -4.52 2.87 25.42
N ILE A 138 -3.81 1.98 24.73
CA ILE A 138 -2.44 2.25 24.26
C ILE A 138 -2.40 2.61 22.78
N LEU A 139 -3.53 2.85 22.14
CA LEU A 139 -3.63 3.15 20.71
C LEU A 139 -4.17 4.55 20.46
N VAL A 140 -3.51 5.28 19.55
CA VAL A 140 -4.04 6.53 18.99
C VAL A 140 -4.21 6.35 17.49
N LYS A 141 -5.42 6.54 17.00
CA LYS A 141 -5.76 6.37 15.57
C LYS A 141 -5.74 7.72 14.87
N HIS A 142 -4.79 7.91 13.97
CA HIS A 142 -4.65 9.13 13.18
C HIS A 142 -5.12 8.87 11.75
N ALA A 143 -6.17 9.58 11.32
CA ALA A 143 -6.60 9.63 9.93
C ALA A 143 -5.68 10.61 9.18
N LEU A 144 -4.64 10.12 8.51
CA LEU A 144 -3.68 10.96 7.79
C LEU A 144 -4.26 11.47 6.47
N ALA A 145 -5.08 10.65 5.81
CA ALA A 145 -5.77 10.99 4.59
C ALA A 145 -7.10 10.22 4.49
N ILE A 146 -8.21 10.95 4.50
CA ILE A 146 -9.56 10.38 4.52
C ILE A 146 -10.05 10.20 3.08
N PRO A 147 -10.55 9.00 2.70
CA PRO A 147 -11.04 8.75 1.35
C PRO A 147 -12.23 9.63 1.00
N LYS A 148 -12.19 10.20 -0.22
CA LYS A 148 -13.32 10.87 -0.86
C LYS A 148 -14.15 9.87 -1.67
N ALA A 149 -15.11 10.37 -2.46
CA ALA A 149 -15.99 9.55 -3.29
C ALA A 149 -15.23 8.60 -4.26
N ASN A 150 -14.03 8.98 -4.69
CA ASN A 150 -13.13 8.18 -5.54
C ASN A 150 -12.27 7.16 -4.76
N LYS A 151 -12.48 7.01 -3.45
CA LYS A 151 -11.68 6.18 -2.53
C LYS A 151 -10.23 6.63 -2.35
N GLU A 152 -9.91 7.88 -2.66
CA GLU A 152 -8.58 8.48 -2.58
C GLU A 152 -8.65 9.88 -1.92
N PRO A 153 -7.61 10.28 -1.16
CA PRO A 153 -6.52 9.45 -0.60
C PRO A 153 -7.02 8.57 0.54
N ASP A 154 -6.27 7.50 0.90
CA ASP A 154 -6.71 6.51 1.88
C ASP A 154 -5.51 6.04 2.73
N LEU A 155 -5.17 6.79 3.78
CA LEU A 155 -3.99 6.53 4.61
C LEU A 155 -4.27 6.83 6.08
N ALA A 156 -3.79 5.96 6.97
CA ALA A 156 -3.89 6.13 8.42
C ALA A 156 -2.63 5.65 9.14
N PHE A 157 -2.42 6.17 10.32
CA PHE A 157 -1.39 5.73 11.25
C PHE A 157 -2.02 5.33 12.57
N ILE A 158 -1.74 4.12 13.04
CA ILE A 158 -2.11 3.62 14.36
C ILE A 158 -0.89 3.75 15.24
N GLU A 159 -0.82 4.80 16.03
CA GLU A 159 0.26 5.02 17.00
C GLU A 159 0.08 4.07 18.19
N ILE A 160 1.18 3.43 18.57
CA ILE A 160 1.27 2.56 19.75
C ILE A 160 2.02 3.33 20.84
N LEU A 161 1.32 3.71 21.89
CA LEU A 161 1.89 4.44 23.00
C LEU A 161 2.92 3.58 23.75
N PRO A 162 3.87 4.22 24.48
CA PRO A 162 4.82 3.50 25.33
C PRO A 162 4.11 2.51 26.26
N SER A 163 4.47 1.23 26.12
CA SER A 163 3.80 0.13 26.81
C SER A 163 4.67 -1.14 26.76
N PRO A 164 4.41 -2.14 27.61
CA PRO A 164 5.07 -3.44 27.52
C PRO A 164 4.89 -4.10 26.16
N GLN A 165 3.71 -3.92 25.54
CA GLN A 165 3.39 -4.46 24.20
C GLN A 165 4.28 -3.84 23.12
N LEU A 166 4.50 -2.51 23.15
CA LEU A 166 5.44 -1.87 22.24
C LEU A 166 6.86 -2.42 22.44
N GLY A 167 7.27 -2.63 23.71
CA GLY A 167 8.54 -3.28 24.04
C GLY A 167 8.66 -4.66 23.42
N SER A 168 7.60 -5.48 23.55
CA SER A 168 7.55 -6.82 22.95
C SER A 168 7.64 -6.79 21.42
N ILE A 169 6.93 -5.87 20.75
CA ILE A 169 7.02 -5.72 19.30
C ILE A 169 8.45 -5.36 18.89
N ARG A 170 9.08 -4.39 19.56
CA ARG A 170 10.46 -3.95 19.28
C ARG A 170 11.50 -5.04 19.47
N ALA A 171 11.22 -6.04 20.29
CA ALA A 171 12.11 -7.17 20.51
C ALA A 171 12.09 -8.21 19.37
N ILE A 172 11.01 -8.25 18.56
CA ILE A 172 10.80 -9.31 17.56
C ILE A 172 10.59 -8.79 16.13
N ALA A 173 10.38 -7.48 15.96
CA ALA A 173 10.14 -6.85 14.68
C ALA A 173 10.85 -5.50 14.59
N SER A 174 10.99 -4.97 13.38
CA SER A 174 11.67 -3.72 13.09
C SER A 174 10.69 -2.63 12.68
N PHE A 175 11.00 -1.38 13.06
CA PHE A 175 10.23 -0.22 12.65
C PHE A 175 10.98 0.56 11.58
N TRP A 176 10.38 0.76 10.42
CA TRP A 176 10.97 1.54 9.34
C TRP A 176 10.94 3.04 9.69
N PRO A 177 12.08 3.76 9.61
CA PRO A 177 12.10 5.18 9.90
C PRO A 177 11.46 6.00 8.77
N LEU A 178 10.59 6.95 9.13
CA LEU A 178 9.98 7.90 8.20
C LEU A 178 10.61 9.29 8.38
N ASP A 179 11.91 9.39 8.21
CA ASP A 179 12.70 10.62 8.30
C ASP A 179 13.17 11.11 6.92
N GLU A 180 13.82 12.27 6.88
CA GLU A 180 14.32 12.89 5.66
C GLU A 180 15.40 12.04 4.96
N THR A 181 16.26 11.39 5.74
CA THR A 181 17.30 10.51 5.19
C THR A 181 16.68 9.36 4.43
N HIS A 182 15.69 8.66 5.01
CA HIS A 182 14.99 7.57 4.35
C HIS A 182 14.12 8.04 3.19
N PHE A 183 13.52 9.24 3.27
CA PHE A 183 12.84 9.87 2.15
C PHE A 183 13.76 10.05 0.93
N ASN A 184 14.98 10.58 1.16
CA ASN A 184 15.95 10.79 0.09
C ASN A 184 16.49 9.46 -0.47
N ILE A 185 16.74 8.47 0.39
CA ILE A 185 17.10 7.11 -0.05
C ILE A 185 15.99 6.52 -0.93
N SER A 186 14.72 6.63 -0.51
CA SER A 186 13.58 6.08 -1.24
C SER A 186 13.45 6.63 -2.66
N LYS A 187 13.82 7.90 -2.91
CA LYS A 187 13.87 8.47 -4.26
C LYS A 187 14.83 7.73 -5.18
N GLY A 188 15.89 7.15 -4.67
CA GLY A 188 16.84 6.35 -5.43
C GLY A 188 16.27 5.04 -5.99
N PHE A 189 15.11 4.60 -5.49
CA PHE A 189 14.40 3.40 -5.98
C PHE A 189 13.37 3.73 -7.07
N VAL A 190 13.22 5.00 -7.44
CA VAL A 190 12.32 5.46 -8.50
C VAL A 190 13.03 5.39 -9.86
N GLY A 191 12.36 4.83 -10.86
CA GLY A 191 12.87 4.77 -12.23
C GLY A 191 12.24 3.62 -13.01
N ILE A 192 12.21 3.75 -14.32
CA ILE A 192 11.67 2.72 -15.21
C ILE A 192 12.44 1.40 -14.98
N GLU A 193 11.71 0.31 -14.92
CA GLU A 193 12.22 -1.06 -14.72
C GLU A 193 12.84 -1.33 -13.33
N LYS A 194 12.80 -0.37 -12.40
CA LYS A 194 13.21 -0.65 -11.01
C LYS A 194 12.26 -1.67 -10.38
N PRO A 195 12.79 -2.75 -9.77
CA PRO A 195 11.97 -3.75 -9.12
C PRO A 195 11.38 -3.22 -7.81
N PHE A 196 10.15 -3.60 -7.54
CA PHE A 196 9.50 -3.38 -6.25
C PHE A 196 8.62 -4.57 -5.88
N THR A 197 8.28 -4.66 -4.59
CA THR A 197 7.37 -5.69 -4.10
C THR A 197 6.30 -5.08 -3.22
N VAL A 198 5.08 -5.61 -3.33
CA VAL A 198 3.98 -5.34 -2.40
C VAL A 198 3.88 -6.52 -1.46
N ILE A 199 3.89 -6.28 -0.15
CA ILE A 199 3.73 -7.32 0.86
C ILE A 199 2.40 -7.16 1.56
N GLY A 200 1.74 -8.28 1.82
CA GLY A 200 0.48 -8.29 2.56
C GLY A 200 0.09 -9.68 3.01
N PHE A 201 -1.07 -9.75 3.63
CA PHE A 201 -1.65 -10.97 4.19
C PHE A 201 -2.99 -11.27 3.50
N PRO A 202 -2.99 -11.70 2.23
CA PRO A 202 -4.23 -11.93 1.48
C PRO A 202 -5.04 -13.04 2.12
N GLY A 203 -6.33 -12.76 2.37
CA GLY A 203 -7.26 -13.72 2.98
C GLY A 203 -7.38 -15.02 2.20
N ALA A 204 -7.22 -14.96 0.87
CA ALA A 204 -7.23 -16.14 -0.01
C ALA A 204 -6.13 -17.18 0.30
N TYR A 205 -5.09 -16.79 1.03
CA TYR A 205 -3.99 -17.69 1.43
C TYR A 205 -4.04 -18.09 2.91
N HIS A 206 -5.05 -17.64 3.64
CA HIS A 206 -5.28 -18.13 4.99
C HIS A 206 -5.75 -19.57 4.94
N GLN A 207 -5.20 -20.42 5.80
CA GLN A 207 -5.58 -21.82 5.95
C GLN A 207 -6.14 -22.04 7.34
N THR A 208 -7.23 -22.77 7.42
CA THR A 208 -7.81 -23.21 8.69
C THR A 208 -7.57 -24.72 8.80
N ASN A 209 -6.79 -25.12 9.77
CA ASN A 209 -6.59 -26.52 10.11
C ASN A 209 -7.39 -26.83 11.37
N ILE A 210 -8.14 -27.91 11.34
CA ILE A 210 -8.89 -28.42 12.49
C ILE A 210 -8.16 -29.67 12.99
N GLU A 211 -7.71 -29.63 14.22
CA GLU A 211 -6.99 -30.73 14.86
C GLU A 211 -7.74 -31.11 16.15
N GLY A 212 -8.52 -32.19 16.09
CA GLY A 212 -9.48 -32.54 17.13
C GLY A 212 -10.52 -31.44 17.32
N ASN A 213 -10.62 -30.89 18.53
CA ASN A 213 -11.53 -29.77 18.88
C ASN A 213 -10.85 -28.38 18.74
N THR A 214 -9.62 -28.32 18.23
CA THR A 214 -8.85 -27.09 18.12
C THR A 214 -8.78 -26.62 16.67
N THR A 215 -9.15 -25.36 16.44
CA THR A 215 -9.05 -24.72 15.14
C THR A 215 -7.79 -23.87 15.08
N HIS A 216 -6.87 -24.21 14.18
CA HIS A 216 -5.65 -23.45 13.92
C HIS A 216 -5.81 -22.63 12.64
N LYS A 217 -5.66 -21.32 12.71
CA LYS A 217 -5.64 -20.45 11.54
C LYS A 217 -4.21 -20.08 11.19
N ILE A 218 -3.77 -20.52 10.00
CA ILE A 218 -2.45 -20.18 9.47
C ILE A 218 -2.59 -18.93 8.62
N ILE A 219 -1.94 -17.85 9.05
CA ILE A 219 -1.91 -16.57 8.34
C ILE A 219 -0.60 -16.49 7.59
N LYS A 220 -0.66 -16.42 6.27
CA LYS A 220 0.52 -16.35 5.41
C LYS A 220 0.72 -14.94 4.89
N HIS A 221 1.91 -14.38 5.10
CA HIS A 221 2.35 -13.21 4.36
C HIS A 221 2.74 -13.61 2.93
N THR A 222 2.57 -12.71 2.00
CA THR A 222 2.94 -12.94 0.59
C THR A 222 3.56 -11.67 0.02
N ALA A 223 4.65 -11.85 -0.70
CA ALA A 223 5.32 -10.80 -1.45
C ALA A 223 4.97 -10.93 -2.93
N PHE A 224 4.36 -9.87 -3.49
CA PHE A 224 4.04 -9.75 -4.90
C PHE A 224 5.03 -8.80 -5.53
N PHE A 225 5.68 -9.24 -6.57
CA PHE A 225 6.79 -8.53 -7.16
C PHE A 225 6.41 -7.88 -8.49
N TYR A 226 6.97 -6.71 -8.79
CA TYR A 226 6.65 -5.88 -9.94
C TYR A 226 7.90 -5.13 -10.42
N ALA A 227 7.77 -4.49 -11.59
CA ALA A 227 8.71 -3.46 -12.05
C ALA A 227 7.96 -2.17 -12.33
N ILE A 228 8.60 -1.03 -12.08
CA ILE A 228 8.03 0.28 -12.37
C ILE A 228 7.97 0.46 -13.89
N GLY A 229 6.76 0.54 -14.44
CA GLY A 229 6.52 0.91 -15.84
C GLY A 229 6.48 2.42 -16.04
N GLN A 230 6.43 2.85 -17.30
CA GLN A 230 6.39 4.27 -17.67
C GLN A 230 5.18 5.01 -17.05
N ASP A 231 4.02 4.32 -16.94
CA ASP A 231 2.77 4.88 -16.42
C ASP A 231 2.44 4.40 -15.00
N SER A 232 3.41 3.80 -14.30
CA SER A 232 3.16 3.25 -12.96
C SER A 232 3.05 4.34 -11.89
N ILE A 233 3.63 5.53 -12.10
CA ILE A 233 3.63 6.63 -11.13
C ILE A 233 2.68 7.72 -11.62
N ARG A 234 1.79 8.16 -10.73
CA ARG A 234 0.80 9.21 -11.01
C ARG A 234 0.71 10.19 -9.85
N GLU A 235 0.34 11.42 -10.16
CA GLU A 235 -0.04 12.42 -9.15
C GLU A 235 -1.52 12.80 -9.37
N ARG A 236 -2.26 12.91 -8.27
CA ARG A 236 -3.66 13.33 -8.27
C ARG A 236 -3.99 14.04 -6.97
N ASP A 237 -4.64 15.19 -7.06
CA ASP A 237 -5.05 16.01 -5.92
C ASP A 237 -3.89 16.31 -4.94
N GLY A 238 -2.68 16.46 -5.48
CA GLY A 238 -1.45 16.71 -4.73
C GLY A 238 -0.81 15.48 -4.09
N TRP A 239 -1.45 14.29 -4.16
CA TRP A 239 -0.94 13.02 -3.67
C TRP A 239 -0.27 12.24 -4.81
N ASP A 240 0.82 11.55 -4.50
CA ASP A 240 1.50 10.67 -5.44
C ASP A 240 1.11 9.20 -5.19
N TYR A 241 1.02 8.45 -6.27
CA TYR A 241 0.60 7.04 -6.28
C TYR A 241 1.52 6.20 -7.16
N ILE A 242 1.66 4.92 -6.80
CA ILE A 242 2.26 3.90 -7.64
C ILE A 242 1.24 2.80 -7.94
N GLU A 243 1.20 2.32 -9.18
CA GLU A 243 0.29 1.29 -9.65
C GLU A 243 1.05 0.04 -10.12
N ALA A 244 0.57 -1.12 -9.69
CA ALA A 244 1.06 -2.44 -10.08
C ALA A 244 -0.02 -3.22 -10.83
N ASN A 245 0.25 -3.60 -12.07
CA ASN A 245 -0.68 -4.38 -12.89
C ASN A 245 -0.43 -5.88 -12.70
N ASN A 246 -1.50 -6.61 -12.42
CA ASN A 246 -1.50 -8.06 -12.27
C ASN A 246 -2.31 -8.69 -13.40
N ARG A 247 -1.72 -9.66 -14.12
CA ARG A 247 -2.42 -10.44 -15.14
C ARG A 247 -2.62 -11.86 -14.66
N TYR A 248 -3.87 -12.30 -14.65
CA TYR A 248 -4.26 -13.68 -14.37
C TYR A 248 -4.10 -14.55 -15.64
N GLY A 249 -3.82 -15.83 -15.45
CA GLY A 249 -3.64 -16.79 -16.56
C GLY A 249 -2.19 -17.08 -16.94
N GLY A 250 -1.22 -16.53 -16.18
CA GLY A 250 0.19 -16.93 -16.29
C GLY A 250 0.51 -18.14 -15.39
N LYS A 251 1.76 -18.60 -15.43
CA LYS A 251 2.28 -19.65 -14.53
C LYS A 251 2.34 -19.26 -13.05
N ASN A 252 2.10 -17.99 -12.71
CA ASN A 252 2.11 -17.49 -11.35
C ASN A 252 0.70 -17.56 -10.78
N GLU A 253 0.54 -18.27 -9.68
CA GLU A 253 -0.68 -18.34 -8.90
C GLU A 253 -0.89 -17.03 -8.14
N LEU A 254 -1.52 -16.05 -8.78
CA LEU A 254 -1.96 -14.84 -8.11
C LEU A 254 -3.27 -15.12 -7.36
N PRO A 255 -3.49 -14.53 -6.20
CA PRO A 255 -4.76 -14.69 -5.49
C PRO A 255 -5.89 -14.09 -6.31
N LYS A 256 -7.06 -14.73 -6.28
CA LYS A 256 -8.29 -14.21 -6.95
C LYS A 256 -8.70 -12.84 -6.41
N SER A 257 -8.31 -12.53 -5.19
CA SER A 257 -8.52 -11.25 -4.50
C SER A 257 -7.27 -10.87 -3.73
N PHE A 258 -6.93 -9.58 -3.73
CA PHE A 258 -5.91 -8.99 -2.86
C PHE A 258 -6.54 -8.43 -1.56
N GLU A 259 -7.74 -8.86 -1.23
CA GLU A 259 -8.35 -8.56 0.07
C GLU A 259 -7.43 -9.00 1.20
N GLY A 260 -7.22 -8.10 2.17
CA GLY A 260 -6.20 -8.29 3.22
C GLY A 260 -4.81 -7.74 2.88
N VAL A 261 -4.51 -7.36 1.61
CA VAL A 261 -3.25 -6.68 1.23
C VAL A 261 -3.33 -5.17 1.50
N SER A 262 -4.53 -4.60 1.61
CA SER A 262 -4.73 -3.18 1.93
C SER A 262 -3.98 -2.78 3.20
N GLY A 263 -3.24 -1.68 3.12
CA GLY A 263 -2.31 -1.21 4.16
C GLY A 263 -0.92 -1.82 4.07
N GLY A 264 -0.72 -2.82 3.24
CA GLY A 264 0.58 -3.49 3.08
C GLY A 264 1.65 -2.59 2.46
N PRO A 265 2.92 -2.74 2.89
CA PRO A 265 4.02 -1.94 2.38
C PRO A 265 4.37 -2.26 0.93
N VAL A 266 4.81 -1.22 0.21
CA VAL A 266 5.46 -1.33 -1.09
C VAL A 266 6.94 -1.03 -0.89
N TRP A 267 7.80 -2.00 -1.22
CA TRP A 267 9.24 -1.91 -1.07
C TRP A 267 9.93 -1.80 -2.42
N GLY A 268 10.71 -0.74 -2.63
CA GLY A 268 11.67 -0.66 -3.73
C GLY A 268 12.87 -1.55 -3.42
N LEU A 269 13.37 -2.26 -4.43
CA LEU A 269 14.42 -3.25 -4.29
C LEU A 269 15.63 -2.89 -5.16
N GLN A 270 16.83 -3.05 -4.62
CA GLN A 270 18.06 -3.02 -5.38
C GLN A 270 18.68 -4.42 -5.38
N ILE A 271 18.53 -5.10 -6.51
CA ILE A 271 19.03 -6.47 -6.71
C ILE A 271 20.27 -6.39 -7.60
N SER A 272 21.32 -7.08 -7.22
CA SER A 272 22.51 -7.28 -8.06
C SER A 272 22.65 -8.75 -8.43
N ARG A 273 23.27 -9.00 -9.57
CA ARG A 273 23.71 -10.30 -10.01
C ARG A 273 25.23 -10.34 -9.93
N ASP A 274 25.78 -11.37 -9.31
CA ASP A 274 27.19 -11.65 -9.35
C ASP A 274 27.57 -12.08 -10.77
N GLU A 275 28.56 -11.42 -11.37
CA GLU A 275 28.97 -11.66 -12.76
C GLU A 275 29.69 -13.00 -12.92
N THR A 276 30.27 -13.57 -11.85
CA THR A 276 31.07 -14.78 -11.89
C THR A 276 30.23 -16.05 -11.76
N ASN A 277 29.24 -16.04 -10.87
CA ASN A 277 28.43 -17.23 -10.58
C ASN A 277 26.94 -17.04 -10.92
N GLY A 278 26.54 -15.82 -11.32
CA GLY A 278 25.16 -15.48 -11.65
C GLY A 278 24.22 -15.38 -10.45
N GLU A 279 24.74 -15.45 -9.20
CA GLU A 279 23.96 -15.40 -7.99
C GLU A 279 23.31 -14.03 -7.78
N LEU A 280 22.05 -14.05 -7.34
CA LEU A 280 21.30 -12.82 -7.01
C LEU A 280 21.47 -12.48 -5.54
N SER A 281 21.69 -11.20 -5.27
CA SER A 281 21.71 -10.65 -3.91
C SER A 281 20.87 -9.40 -3.79
N LEU A 282 20.10 -9.30 -2.69
CA LEU A 282 19.44 -8.06 -2.30
C LEU A 282 20.49 -7.13 -1.67
N LYS A 283 20.83 -6.02 -2.33
CA LYS A 283 21.82 -5.06 -1.82
C LYS A 283 21.22 -4.14 -0.79
N THR A 284 20.04 -3.61 -1.10
CA THR A 284 19.30 -2.73 -0.20
C THR A 284 17.83 -2.68 -0.63
N PHE A 285 16.98 -2.18 0.25
CA PHE A 285 15.57 -1.94 -0.01
C PHE A 285 15.13 -0.65 0.68
N SER A 286 13.99 -0.11 0.29
CA SER A 286 13.39 1.06 0.93
C SER A 286 11.87 1.01 0.85
N LEU A 287 11.19 1.51 1.88
CA LEU A 287 9.75 1.70 1.84
C LEU A 287 9.43 2.81 0.84
N ILE A 288 8.69 2.49 -0.22
CA ILE A 288 8.32 3.43 -1.27
C ILE A 288 6.82 3.67 -1.37
N GLY A 289 6.00 2.94 -0.63
CA GLY A 289 4.55 3.15 -0.65
C GLY A 289 3.76 2.27 0.29
N ILE A 290 2.44 2.52 0.32
CA ILE A 290 1.43 1.76 1.08
C ILE A 290 0.27 1.42 0.15
N ALA A 291 0.00 0.14 -0.05
CA ALA A 291 -1.10 -0.35 -0.88
C ALA A 291 -2.46 -0.08 -0.21
N PHE A 292 -3.45 0.41 -0.97
CA PHE A 292 -4.76 0.71 -0.39
C PHE A 292 -5.94 0.32 -1.28
N LEU A 293 -5.76 0.21 -2.59
CA LEU A 293 -6.87 0.01 -3.51
C LEU A 293 -6.56 -1.10 -4.52
N GLN A 294 -7.53 -1.98 -4.68
CA GLN A 294 -7.58 -2.97 -5.76
C GLN A 294 -8.60 -2.52 -6.80
N ILE A 295 -8.20 -2.44 -8.06
CA ILE A 295 -9.06 -2.07 -9.19
C ILE A 295 -9.10 -3.25 -10.17
N ARG A 296 -10.27 -3.79 -10.42
CA ARG A 296 -10.45 -4.80 -11.46
C ARG A 296 -10.56 -4.09 -12.82
N ILE A 297 -9.60 -4.31 -13.70
CA ILE A 297 -9.57 -3.75 -15.06
C ILE A 297 -10.36 -4.64 -16.02
N SER A 298 -10.16 -5.96 -15.90
CA SER A 298 -10.87 -6.96 -16.69
C SER A 298 -11.03 -8.28 -15.92
N LYS A 299 -11.60 -9.32 -16.55
CA LYS A 299 -11.62 -10.67 -15.94
C LYS A 299 -10.21 -11.23 -15.68
N GLN A 300 -9.22 -10.79 -16.49
CA GLN A 300 -7.85 -11.29 -16.46
C GLN A 300 -6.84 -10.27 -15.93
N GLU A 301 -7.27 -9.05 -15.60
CA GLU A 301 -6.36 -7.99 -15.17
C GLU A 301 -6.87 -7.28 -13.93
N LEU A 302 -5.99 -7.14 -12.98
CA LEU A 302 -6.22 -6.45 -11.73
C LEU A 302 -5.05 -5.49 -11.46
N ARG A 303 -5.37 -4.30 -10.95
CA ARG A 303 -4.40 -3.29 -10.57
C ARG A 303 -4.42 -3.08 -9.06
N VAL A 304 -3.25 -3.06 -8.44
CA VAL A 304 -3.06 -2.60 -7.07
C VAL A 304 -2.52 -1.17 -7.14
N ARG A 305 -3.15 -0.27 -6.39
CA ARG A 305 -2.70 1.11 -6.23
C ARG A 305 -2.20 1.33 -4.81
N ALA A 306 -1.11 2.05 -4.71
CA ALA A 306 -0.50 2.40 -3.44
C ALA A 306 -0.21 3.91 -3.37
N HIS A 307 -0.26 4.50 -2.18
CA HIS A 307 0.40 5.77 -1.91
C HIS A 307 1.90 5.64 -2.18
N PHE A 308 2.52 6.71 -2.69
CA PHE A 308 3.93 6.67 -3.05
C PHE A 308 4.78 7.50 -2.09
N ILE A 309 6.02 7.74 -2.42
CA ILE A 309 7.06 8.26 -1.52
C ILE A 309 6.68 9.61 -0.88
N LYS A 310 6.26 10.60 -1.68
CA LYS A 310 5.88 11.93 -1.18
C LYS A 310 4.69 11.83 -0.22
N SER A 311 3.71 10.99 -0.56
CA SER A 311 2.52 10.76 0.26
C SER A 311 2.88 10.22 1.64
N ILE A 312 3.75 9.21 1.73
CA ILE A 312 4.02 8.50 2.99
C ILE A 312 5.10 9.15 3.86
N TYR A 313 6.03 9.93 3.29
CA TYR A 313 7.09 10.56 4.07
C TYR A 313 6.82 12.03 4.44
N ASP A 314 6.04 12.76 3.62
CA ASP A 314 5.80 14.19 3.79
C ASP A 314 4.30 14.50 3.98
N LEU A 315 3.47 14.31 2.95
CA LEU A 315 2.10 14.83 2.92
C LEU A 315 1.25 14.31 4.08
N ALA A 316 1.35 13.02 4.37
CA ALA A 316 0.58 12.35 5.40
C ALA A 316 0.78 12.97 6.80
N TRP A 317 1.96 13.52 7.08
CA TRP A 317 2.33 13.96 8.43
C TRP A 317 2.05 15.44 8.69
N ARG A 318 1.68 16.20 7.68
CA ARG A 318 1.40 17.65 7.81
C ARG A 318 0.23 17.95 8.75
N SER A 319 -0.70 17.01 8.89
CA SER A 319 -1.85 17.15 9.80
C SER A 319 -1.53 16.83 11.26
N LEU A 320 -0.35 16.27 11.54
CA LEU A 320 0.04 15.88 12.89
C LEU A 320 1.01 16.87 13.57
N GLY A 321 1.38 17.95 12.88
CA GLY A 321 2.21 19.04 13.41
C GLY A 321 3.68 18.75 13.26
#